data_289d83f1d06de2804c5a08703a30af8a
#
_entry.id   289d83f1d06de2804c5a08703a30af8a
#
_cell.length_a   1.000
_cell.length_b   1.000
_cell.length_c   1.000
_cell.angle_alpha   90.00
_cell.angle_beta   90.00
_cell.angle_gamma   90.00
#
_symmetry.space_group_name_H-M   'P 1'
#
loop_
_entity.id
_entity.type
_entity.pdbx_description
1 polymer ?
#
loop_
_entity_poly.entity_id
_entity_poly.type
_entity_poly.pdbx_seq_one_letter_code
_entity_poly.pdbx_strand_id
1 'polypeptide(L)'
;MAKADEKEFEISDEIVEKEEESTEQQKDDIFYAIILGKQITKTIHTSRGDFVVKFPKEKDRTAIDLLEASRRGGVPVESFTPAANSRLNEIATLDIVVIDGADWYKAAKQRNKNFSWGDMPDTEFVDSLFVEAWTFFQKVQSMFSDNKESENTEKAHKKDISETVGGGLFSVSATTGKRD
;
A
#
# COMPACT_ATOMS: atom_id res chain seq x y z
N MET A 1 24.43 17.82 15.11
CA MET A 1 23.27 17.25 14.40
C MET A 1 23.61 15.80 14.09
N ALA A 2 23.06 14.87 14.85
CA ALA A 2 23.24 13.44 14.65
C ALA A 2 22.36 12.99 13.48
N LYS A 3 22.98 12.41 12.44
CA LYS A 3 22.25 11.69 11.39
C LYS A 3 21.64 10.46 12.06
N ALA A 4 20.31 10.40 12.12
CA ALA A 4 19.61 9.18 12.45
C ALA A 4 19.87 8.18 11.31
N ASP A 5 20.52 7.05 11.63
CA ASP A 5 20.63 5.91 10.75
C ASP A 5 19.20 5.38 10.50
N GLU A 6 18.63 5.73 9.35
CA GLU A 6 17.43 5.08 8.82
C GLU A 6 17.83 3.65 8.43
N LYS A 7 17.68 2.72 9.35
CA LYS A 7 17.85 1.29 9.05
C LYS A 7 16.70 0.86 8.15
N GLU A 8 17.01 0.58 6.90
CA GLU A 8 16.10 -0.06 5.96
C GLU A 8 15.78 -1.49 6.45
N PHE A 9 14.52 -1.86 6.37
CA PHE A 9 14.07 -3.22 6.60
C PHE A 9 13.79 -3.86 5.24
N GLU A 10 14.68 -4.72 4.80
CA GLU A 10 14.56 -5.47 3.56
C GLU A 10 13.74 -6.74 3.83
N ILE A 11 12.63 -6.89 3.11
CA ILE A 11 11.92 -8.16 3.07
C ILE A 11 12.68 -9.01 2.05
N SER A 12 13.45 -9.99 2.53
CA SER A 12 14.12 -10.94 1.65
C SER A 12 13.10 -11.73 0.85
N ASP A 13 13.44 -12.11 -0.39
CA ASP A 13 12.59 -12.93 -1.26
C ASP A 13 12.17 -14.24 -0.59
N GLU A 14 12.95 -14.74 0.37
CA GLU A 14 12.64 -15.92 1.18
C GLU A 14 11.38 -15.76 2.05
N ILE A 15 11.02 -14.51 2.44
CA ILE A 15 9.76 -14.20 3.15
C ILE A 15 8.59 -14.10 2.16
N VAL A 16 8.86 -13.79 0.90
CA VAL A 16 7.86 -13.56 -0.14
C VAL A 16 7.45 -14.87 -0.83
N GLU A 17 8.37 -15.85 -0.96
CA GLU A 17 8.14 -17.13 -1.65
C GLU A 17 7.46 -18.21 -0.79
N LYS A 18 7.42 -18.07 0.54
CA LYS A 18 6.63 -18.97 1.39
C LYS A 18 5.16 -18.55 1.35
N GLU A 19 4.46 -18.95 0.31
CA GLU A 19 3.03 -18.67 0.09
C GLU A 19 2.09 -19.39 1.06
N GLU A 20 2.57 -20.28 1.94
CA GLU A 20 1.75 -21.03 2.88
C GLU A 20 2.28 -20.85 4.31
N GLU A 21 1.62 -20.03 5.09
CA GLU A 21 1.90 -19.63 6.47
C GLU A 21 2.76 -18.35 6.63
N SER A 22 2.20 -17.20 6.27
CA SER A 22 2.62 -16.00 6.94
C SER A 22 2.13 -16.10 8.40
N THR A 23 2.98 -16.58 9.30
CA THR A 23 2.67 -16.66 10.72
C THR A 23 2.23 -15.27 11.20
N GLU A 24 1.27 -15.21 12.12
CA GLU A 24 0.83 -13.95 12.77
C GLU A 24 2.05 -13.11 13.21
N GLN A 25 3.12 -13.78 13.58
CA GLN A 25 4.39 -13.18 13.98
C GLN A 25 5.07 -12.35 12.86
N GLN A 26 4.98 -12.79 11.58
CA GLN A 26 5.52 -12.01 10.45
C GLN A 26 4.66 -10.77 10.15
N LYS A 27 3.34 -10.87 10.33
CA LYS A 27 2.43 -9.73 10.19
C LYS A 27 2.72 -8.67 11.25
N ASP A 28 2.94 -9.11 12.49
CA ASP A 28 3.28 -8.24 13.60
C ASP A 28 4.64 -7.56 13.39
N ASP A 29 5.65 -8.28 12.92
CA ASP A 29 6.99 -7.74 12.64
C ASP A 29 6.96 -6.64 11.56
N ILE A 30 6.18 -6.84 10.49
CA ILE A 30 5.98 -5.84 9.43
C ILE A 30 5.21 -4.64 9.99
N PHE A 31 4.17 -4.86 10.76
CA PHE A 31 3.39 -3.80 11.40
C PHE A 31 4.25 -2.96 12.34
N TYR A 32 5.04 -3.60 13.21
CA TYR A 32 5.99 -2.89 14.08
C TYR A 32 7.06 -2.14 13.28
N ALA A 33 7.56 -2.71 12.19
CA ALA A 33 8.52 -2.03 11.33
C ALA A 33 7.94 -0.72 10.76
N ILE A 34 6.66 -0.72 10.33
CA ILE A 34 5.98 0.48 9.83
C ILE A 34 5.78 1.51 10.95
N ILE A 35 5.30 1.10 12.14
CA ILE A 35 5.12 2.00 13.29
C ILE A 35 6.44 2.63 13.71
N LEU A 36 7.52 1.87 13.69
CA LEU A 36 8.87 2.37 13.98
C LEU A 36 9.44 3.25 12.86
N GLY A 37 8.68 3.50 11.80
CA GLY A 37 9.09 4.34 10.68
C GLY A 37 10.08 3.69 9.72
N LYS A 38 10.38 2.39 9.87
CA LYS A 38 11.24 1.67 8.93
C LYS A 38 10.63 1.67 7.54
N GLN A 39 11.48 1.69 6.51
CA GLN A 39 11.06 1.57 5.12
C GLN A 39 10.98 0.10 4.75
N ILE A 40 9.83 -0.35 4.26
CA ILE A 40 9.67 -1.69 3.71
C ILE A 40 10.08 -1.63 2.24
N THR A 41 11.00 -2.50 1.85
CA THR A 41 11.52 -2.58 0.48
C THR A 41 11.46 -4.01 -0.05
N LYS A 42 11.42 -4.15 -1.37
CA LYS A 42 11.56 -5.42 -2.08
C LYS A 42 12.51 -5.23 -3.25
N THR A 43 13.40 -6.19 -3.47
CA THR A 43 14.19 -6.28 -4.71
C THR A 43 13.38 -7.00 -5.77
N ILE A 44 13.23 -6.37 -6.94
CA ILE A 44 12.57 -6.93 -8.11
C ILE A 44 13.64 -7.31 -9.13
N HIS A 45 13.68 -8.59 -9.48
CA HIS A 45 14.62 -9.12 -10.47
C HIS A 45 13.99 -9.01 -11.87
N THR A 46 14.68 -8.34 -12.78
CA THR A 46 14.21 -8.15 -14.15
C THR A 46 15.27 -8.53 -15.17
N SER A 47 14.88 -8.66 -16.42
CA SER A 47 15.84 -8.90 -17.52
C SER A 47 16.87 -7.77 -17.73
N ARG A 48 16.61 -6.57 -17.17
CA ARG A 48 17.49 -5.40 -17.26
C ARG A 48 18.25 -5.11 -15.97
N GLY A 49 18.19 -6.03 -15.00
CA GLY A 49 18.85 -5.95 -13.70
C GLY A 49 17.86 -5.83 -12.53
N ASP A 50 18.42 -5.67 -11.35
CA ASP A 50 17.67 -5.66 -10.11
C ASP A 50 17.29 -4.23 -9.72
N PHE A 51 16.07 -4.07 -9.21
CA PHE A 51 15.54 -2.79 -8.76
C PHE A 51 14.99 -2.91 -7.34
N VAL A 52 15.37 -1.98 -6.47
CA VAL A 52 14.86 -1.90 -5.12
C VAL A 52 13.67 -0.95 -5.08
N VAL A 53 12.52 -1.50 -4.73
CA VAL A 53 11.25 -0.79 -4.65
C VAL A 53 10.82 -0.67 -3.20
N LYS A 54 10.43 0.53 -2.78
CA LYS A 54 9.89 0.78 -1.44
C LYS A 54 8.36 0.72 -1.43
N PHE A 55 7.78 0.23 -0.34
CA PHE A 55 6.35 0.38 -0.09
C PHE A 55 6.01 1.86 0.16
N PRO A 56 5.06 2.46 -0.58
CA PRO A 56 4.77 3.89 -0.46
C PRO A 56 4.08 4.21 0.86
N LYS A 57 4.66 5.15 1.61
CA LYS A 57 4.03 5.79 2.78
C LYS A 57 3.08 6.89 2.31
N GLU A 58 2.29 7.47 3.22
CA GLU A 58 1.34 8.54 2.89
C GLU A 58 2.02 9.75 2.23
N LYS A 59 3.20 10.15 2.72
CA LYS A 59 4.01 11.20 2.09
C LYS A 59 4.41 10.89 0.64
N ASP A 60 4.65 9.61 0.34
CA ASP A 60 5.02 9.17 -1.02
C ASP A 60 3.79 9.18 -1.93
N ARG A 61 2.62 8.79 -1.42
CA ARG A 61 1.34 8.87 -2.16
C ARG A 61 1.02 10.31 -2.55
N THR A 62 1.13 11.23 -1.60
CA THR A 62 0.99 12.67 -1.89
C THR A 62 2.00 13.15 -2.94
N ALA A 63 3.26 12.68 -2.89
CA ALA A 63 4.26 13.04 -3.88
C ALA A 63 3.94 12.45 -5.27
N ILE A 64 3.39 11.24 -5.35
CA ILE A 64 2.91 10.63 -6.59
C ILE A 64 1.79 11.48 -7.20
N ASP A 65 0.77 11.84 -6.39
CA ASP A 65 -0.36 12.65 -6.86
C ASP A 65 0.08 14.02 -7.39
N LEU A 66 1.01 14.68 -6.68
CA LEU A 66 1.59 15.96 -7.10
C LEU A 66 2.38 15.84 -8.40
N LEU A 67 3.16 14.76 -8.54
CA LEU A 67 3.94 14.51 -9.75
C LEU A 67 3.04 14.22 -10.95
N GLU A 68 1.99 13.43 -10.75
CA GLU A 68 0.97 13.15 -11.75
C GLU A 68 0.25 14.43 -12.19
N ALA A 69 -0.18 15.26 -11.23
CA ALA A 69 -0.81 16.54 -11.51
C ALA A 69 0.13 17.49 -12.30
N SER A 70 1.40 17.53 -11.93
CA SER A 70 2.42 18.31 -12.63
C SER A 70 2.60 17.85 -14.08
N ARG A 71 2.58 16.53 -14.33
CA ARG A 71 2.69 15.97 -15.68
C ARG A 71 1.48 16.24 -16.56
N ARG A 72 0.30 16.41 -15.97
CA ARG A 72 -0.88 16.86 -16.70
C ARG A 72 -0.77 18.32 -17.16
N GLY A 73 0.21 19.08 -16.66
CA GLY A 73 0.44 20.46 -17.09
C GLY A 73 -0.73 21.41 -16.82
N GLY A 74 -1.51 21.17 -15.77
CA GLY A 74 -2.69 21.96 -15.43
C GLY A 74 -3.97 21.59 -16.22
N VAL A 75 -3.89 20.58 -17.08
CA VAL A 75 -5.07 20.05 -17.79
C VAL A 75 -5.91 19.20 -16.83
N PRO A 76 -7.25 19.37 -16.77
CA PRO A 76 -8.13 18.56 -15.95
C PRO A 76 -8.03 17.06 -16.26
N VAL A 77 -8.19 16.22 -15.23
CA VAL A 77 -8.06 14.75 -15.35
C VAL A 77 -9.05 14.16 -16.35
N GLU A 78 -10.24 14.75 -16.44
CA GLU A 78 -11.33 14.34 -17.34
C GLU A 78 -10.99 14.55 -18.83
N SER A 79 -10.00 15.38 -19.13
CA SER A 79 -9.52 15.63 -20.49
C SER A 79 -8.61 14.53 -21.02
N PHE A 80 -8.15 13.63 -20.15
CA PHE A 80 -7.32 12.50 -20.53
C PHE A 80 -8.16 11.23 -20.62
N THR A 81 -7.76 10.33 -21.51
CA THR A 81 -8.34 8.98 -21.54
C THR A 81 -7.98 8.20 -20.28
N PRO A 82 -8.78 7.21 -19.84
CA PRO A 82 -8.42 6.36 -18.71
C PRO A 82 -7.03 5.71 -18.86
N ALA A 83 -6.67 5.27 -20.07
CA ALA A 83 -5.37 4.69 -20.35
C ALA A 83 -4.21 5.70 -20.14
N ALA A 84 -4.40 6.95 -20.60
CA ALA A 84 -3.40 8.00 -20.39
C ALA A 84 -3.23 8.34 -18.90
N ASN A 85 -4.33 8.42 -18.13
CA ASN A 85 -4.27 8.65 -16.71
C ASN A 85 -3.57 7.49 -15.98
N SER A 86 -3.90 6.22 -16.30
CA SER A 86 -3.18 5.04 -15.79
C SER A 86 -1.68 5.16 -16.05
N ARG A 87 -1.29 5.48 -17.27
CA ARG A 87 0.13 5.61 -17.63
C ARG A 87 0.84 6.70 -16.84
N LEU A 88 0.21 7.85 -16.65
CA LEU A 88 0.76 8.92 -15.83
C LEU A 88 0.98 8.49 -14.38
N ASN A 89 0.02 7.74 -13.82
CA ASN A 89 0.10 7.21 -12.47
C ASN A 89 1.23 6.15 -12.34
N GLU A 90 1.34 5.21 -13.28
CA GLU A 90 2.40 4.19 -13.32
C GLU A 90 3.78 4.85 -13.27
N ILE A 91 4.02 5.80 -14.17
CA ILE A 91 5.30 6.50 -14.27
C ILE A 91 5.57 7.31 -13.00
N ALA A 92 4.58 8.06 -12.49
CA ALA A 92 4.73 8.84 -11.28
C ALA A 92 5.01 7.95 -10.06
N THR A 93 4.35 6.79 -9.99
CA THR A 93 4.58 5.81 -8.94
C THR A 93 6.01 5.29 -8.99
N LEU A 94 6.48 4.77 -10.15
CA LEU A 94 7.83 4.24 -10.27
C LEU A 94 8.91 5.28 -9.99
N ASP A 95 8.72 6.56 -10.37
CA ASP A 95 9.67 7.63 -10.09
C ASP A 95 9.87 7.89 -8.59
N ILE A 96 8.85 7.61 -7.78
CA ILE A 96 8.88 7.81 -6.33
C ILE A 96 9.30 6.55 -5.57
N VAL A 97 8.86 5.36 -6.04
CA VAL A 97 9.04 4.13 -5.26
C VAL A 97 10.32 3.37 -5.60
N VAL A 98 10.87 3.53 -6.81
CA VAL A 98 12.15 2.90 -7.18
C VAL A 98 13.29 3.72 -6.58
N ILE A 99 13.89 3.21 -5.51
CA ILE A 99 14.93 3.92 -4.74
C ILE A 99 16.35 3.56 -5.18
N ASP A 100 16.55 2.35 -5.68
CA ASP A 100 17.83 1.87 -6.21
C ASP A 100 17.60 0.92 -7.39
N GLY A 101 18.64 0.60 -8.15
CA GLY A 101 18.51 -0.29 -9.29
C GLY A 101 19.83 -0.60 -9.98
N ALA A 102 19.73 -1.20 -11.17
CA ALA A 102 20.85 -1.58 -12.00
C ALA A 102 21.81 -0.40 -12.29
N ASP A 103 23.06 -0.71 -12.63
CA ASP A 103 24.11 0.31 -12.84
C ASP A 103 23.75 1.33 -13.91
N TRP A 104 23.08 0.91 -14.98
CA TRP A 104 22.61 1.83 -16.02
C TRP A 104 21.59 2.86 -15.48
N TYR A 105 20.70 2.43 -14.55
CA TYR A 105 19.73 3.30 -13.90
C TYR A 105 20.41 4.33 -12.99
N LYS A 106 21.38 3.87 -12.19
CA LYS A 106 22.20 4.75 -11.35
C LYS A 106 22.94 5.78 -12.19
N ALA A 107 23.53 5.33 -13.30
CA ALA A 107 24.23 6.21 -14.24
C ALA A 107 23.27 7.21 -14.91
N ALA A 108 22.07 6.78 -15.28
CA ALA A 108 21.05 7.68 -15.84
C ALA A 108 20.65 8.76 -14.85
N LYS A 109 20.36 8.40 -13.60
CA LYS A 109 20.04 9.37 -12.52
C LYS A 109 21.20 10.33 -12.19
N GLN A 110 22.43 9.85 -12.25
CA GLN A 110 23.60 10.71 -12.05
C GLN A 110 23.77 11.76 -13.18
N ARG A 111 23.51 11.35 -14.43
CA ARG A 111 23.63 12.23 -15.61
C ARG A 111 22.45 13.19 -15.75
N ASN A 112 21.25 12.71 -15.44
CA ASN A 112 20.01 13.48 -15.50
C ASN A 112 19.29 13.40 -14.16
N LYS A 113 19.40 14.47 -13.37
CA LYS A 113 18.71 14.57 -12.06
C LYS A 113 17.19 14.53 -12.19
N ASN A 114 16.66 14.83 -13.37
CA ASN A 114 15.24 14.80 -13.68
C ASN A 114 14.86 13.51 -14.46
N PHE A 115 15.70 12.47 -14.42
CA PHE A 115 15.38 11.20 -15.03
C PHE A 115 14.01 10.72 -14.54
N SER A 116 13.18 10.30 -15.47
CA SER A 116 11.87 9.73 -15.23
C SER A 116 11.71 8.40 -15.97
N TRP A 117 10.94 7.50 -15.41
CA TRP A 117 10.54 6.26 -16.10
C TRP A 117 9.74 6.54 -17.39
N GLY A 118 9.15 7.73 -17.51
CA GLY A 118 8.52 8.20 -18.76
C GLY A 118 9.49 8.45 -19.92
N ASP A 119 10.79 8.61 -19.63
CA ASP A 119 11.84 8.80 -20.64
C ASP A 119 12.33 7.46 -21.23
N MET A 120 11.89 6.34 -20.65
CA MET A 120 12.28 5.01 -21.13
C MET A 120 11.54 4.64 -22.42
N PRO A 121 12.29 4.28 -23.49
CA PRO A 121 11.66 3.87 -24.76
C PRO A 121 11.03 2.48 -24.70
N ASP A 122 11.45 1.64 -23.74
CA ASP A 122 10.93 0.29 -23.54
C ASP A 122 9.73 0.33 -22.57
N THR A 123 8.55 0.52 -23.14
CA THR A 123 7.31 0.63 -22.37
C THR A 123 6.91 -0.69 -21.74
N GLU A 124 7.15 -1.83 -22.39
CA GLU A 124 6.83 -3.17 -21.87
C GLU A 124 7.62 -3.47 -20.60
N PHE A 125 8.90 -3.07 -20.59
CA PHE A 125 9.72 -3.21 -19.40
C PHE A 125 9.19 -2.34 -18.25
N VAL A 126 8.82 -1.09 -18.50
CA VAL A 126 8.27 -0.19 -17.48
C VAL A 126 6.96 -0.75 -16.93
N ASP A 127 6.08 -1.28 -17.78
CA ASP A 127 4.81 -1.89 -17.38
C ASP A 127 5.05 -3.13 -16.52
N SER A 128 6.00 -4.00 -16.90
CA SER A 128 6.31 -5.18 -16.13
C SER A 128 6.88 -4.84 -14.74
N LEU A 129 7.78 -3.86 -14.66
CA LEU A 129 8.32 -3.39 -13.39
C LEU A 129 7.22 -2.80 -12.48
N PHE A 130 6.27 -2.05 -13.07
CA PHE A 130 5.14 -1.52 -12.33
C PHE A 130 4.23 -2.63 -11.79
N VAL A 131 3.90 -3.64 -12.60
CA VAL A 131 3.07 -4.79 -12.19
C VAL A 131 3.71 -5.53 -11.00
N GLU A 132 5.01 -5.77 -11.05
CA GLU A 132 5.74 -6.41 -9.93
C GLU A 132 5.73 -5.53 -8.66
N ALA A 133 5.96 -4.22 -8.81
CA ALA A 133 5.88 -3.28 -7.72
C ALA A 133 4.45 -3.24 -7.12
N TRP A 134 3.43 -3.22 -7.96
CA TRP A 134 2.03 -3.22 -7.55
C TRP A 134 1.65 -4.50 -6.81
N THR A 135 2.09 -5.66 -7.31
CA THR A 135 1.91 -6.96 -6.64
C THR A 135 2.51 -6.95 -5.24
N PHE A 136 3.70 -6.42 -5.10
CA PHE A 136 4.33 -6.22 -3.78
C PHE A 136 3.48 -5.33 -2.87
N PHE A 137 2.94 -4.20 -3.37
CA PHE A 137 2.09 -3.31 -2.58
C PHE A 137 0.81 -3.99 -2.13
N GLN A 138 0.15 -4.74 -3.01
CA GLN A 138 -1.04 -5.52 -2.68
C GLN A 138 -0.75 -6.56 -1.60
N LYS A 139 0.37 -7.26 -1.69
CA LYS A 139 0.78 -8.26 -0.71
C LYS A 139 1.02 -7.63 0.67
N VAL A 140 1.75 -6.51 0.74
CA VAL A 140 1.95 -5.79 2.00
C VAL A 140 0.61 -5.28 2.55
N GLN A 141 -0.27 -4.76 1.71
CA GLN A 141 -1.56 -4.22 2.13
C GLN A 141 -2.52 -5.31 2.65
N SER A 142 -2.55 -6.50 2.03
CA SER A 142 -3.39 -7.61 2.48
C SER A 142 -3.02 -8.07 3.90
N MET A 143 -1.73 -8.04 4.27
CA MET A 143 -1.28 -8.38 5.61
C MET A 143 -1.88 -7.49 6.71
N PHE A 144 -2.36 -6.28 6.37
CA PHE A 144 -3.04 -5.37 7.31
C PHE A 144 -4.55 -5.48 7.27
N SER A 145 -5.13 -6.01 6.19
CA SER A 145 -6.59 -6.11 6.04
C SER A 145 -7.18 -7.26 6.86
N ASP A 146 -6.47 -8.37 6.97
CA ASP A 146 -6.91 -9.57 7.68
C ASP A 146 -7.11 -9.33 9.19
N ASN A 147 -6.41 -8.35 9.78
CA ASN A 147 -6.58 -8.00 11.19
C ASN A 147 -7.90 -7.26 11.49
N LYS A 148 -8.58 -6.69 10.49
CA LYS A 148 -9.88 -6.01 10.72
C LYS A 148 -11.05 -6.96 10.79
N GLU A 149 -10.99 -8.11 10.14
CA GLU A 149 -12.08 -9.10 10.18
C GLU A 149 -12.08 -9.90 11.48
N SER A 150 -10.93 -10.23 12.05
CA SER A 150 -10.82 -10.94 13.33
C SER A 150 -11.33 -10.10 14.51
N GLU A 151 -11.06 -8.80 14.56
CA GLU A 151 -11.58 -7.92 15.64
C GLU A 151 -13.10 -7.73 15.58
N ASN A 152 -13.71 -7.74 14.38
CA ASN A 152 -15.15 -7.61 14.23
C ASN A 152 -15.90 -8.91 14.65
N THR A 153 -15.30 -10.07 14.43
CA THR A 153 -15.88 -11.37 14.84
C THR A 153 -15.85 -11.54 16.36
N GLU A 154 -14.78 -11.10 17.05
CA GLU A 154 -14.74 -11.14 18.52
C GLU A 154 -15.70 -10.15 19.19
N LYS A 155 -15.90 -8.96 18.60
CA LYS A 155 -16.86 -7.97 19.10
C LYS A 155 -18.30 -8.41 18.89
N ALA A 156 -18.62 -9.10 17.79
CA ALA A 156 -19.93 -9.69 17.53
C ALA A 156 -20.24 -10.82 18.53
N HIS A 157 -19.28 -11.70 18.82
CA HIS A 157 -19.47 -12.82 19.77
C HIS A 157 -19.61 -12.37 21.22
N LYS A 158 -18.97 -11.25 21.61
CA LYS A 158 -19.14 -10.67 22.98
C LYS A 158 -20.49 -9.97 23.16
N LYS A 159 -21.14 -9.53 22.09
CA LYS A 159 -22.45 -8.86 22.19
C LYS A 159 -23.60 -9.84 22.35
N ASP A 160 -23.52 -11.03 21.76
CA ASP A 160 -24.55 -12.08 21.87
C ASP A 160 -24.59 -12.76 23.27
N ILE A 161 -23.50 -12.72 24.03
CA ILE A 161 -23.44 -13.34 25.38
C ILE A 161 -24.03 -12.41 26.45
N SER A 162 -24.13 -11.09 26.18
CA SER A 162 -24.67 -10.14 27.18
C SER A 162 -26.19 -9.94 27.12
N GLU A 163 -26.86 -10.38 26.06
CA GLU A 163 -28.32 -10.25 25.92
C GLU A 163 -29.12 -11.47 26.44
N THR A 164 -28.44 -12.58 26.79
CA THR A 164 -29.12 -13.81 27.22
C THR A 164 -29.31 -13.92 28.75
N VAL A 165 -28.87 -12.95 29.55
CA VAL A 165 -29.03 -12.94 31.02
C VAL A 165 -29.74 -11.67 31.44
N GLY A 166 -31.06 -11.59 31.20
CA GLY A 166 -31.87 -10.45 31.67
C GLY A 166 -33.33 -10.53 31.23
N GLY A 167 -33.88 -11.73 31.14
CA GLY A 167 -35.31 -11.93 30.88
C GLY A 167 -36.05 -12.22 32.16
N GLY A 168 -36.66 -11.23 32.78
CA GLY A 168 -37.52 -11.43 33.94
C GLY A 168 -38.49 -10.29 34.12
N LEU A 169 -39.77 -10.54 33.69
CA LEU A 169 -41.02 -10.03 34.27
C LEU A 169 -41.18 -8.49 34.41
N PHE A 170 -42.04 -7.91 33.62
CA PHE A 170 -43.25 -7.26 34.11
C PHE A 170 -44.18 -6.92 32.95
N SER A 171 -45.28 -7.64 32.83
CA SER A 171 -46.48 -7.27 32.08
C SER A 171 -47.31 -6.29 32.96
N VAL A 172 -47.68 -5.13 32.39
CA VAL A 172 -48.84 -4.35 32.84
C VAL A 172 -49.55 -3.81 31.61
N SER A 173 -50.77 -4.32 31.45
CA SER A 173 -51.82 -3.81 30.59
C SER A 173 -52.43 -2.50 31.14
N ALA A 174 -52.77 -1.55 30.28
CA ALA A 174 -53.93 -0.63 30.44
C ALA A 174 -53.98 0.25 29.16
N THR A 175 -54.89 0.02 28.22
CA THR A 175 -56.25 0.48 28.16
C THR A 175 -56.42 1.95 27.75
N THR A 176 -56.96 2.12 26.52
CA THR A 176 -57.94 3.09 26.00
C THR A 176 -57.74 4.59 26.22
N GLY A 177 -57.93 5.32 25.11
CA GLY A 177 -58.25 6.75 25.10
C GLY A 177 -58.46 7.29 23.66
N LYS A 178 -59.64 7.08 23.15
CA LYS A 178 -60.20 7.69 21.96
C LYS A 178 -60.73 9.08 22.30
N ARG A 179 -60.52 10.08 21.43
CA ARG A 179 -61.35 11.31 21.18
C ARG A 179 -60.41 12.36 20.54
N ASP A 180 -60.76 13.08 19.64
CA ASP A 180 -61.74 13.46 18.58
C ASP A 180 -60.94 14.18 17.53
#